data_7373c3643fb0f0df8261aac6da6d0973
#
_entry.id   7373c3643fb0f0df8261aac6da6d0973
#
_cell.length_a   1.000
_cell.length_b   1.000
_cell.length_c   1.000
_cell.angle_alpha   90.00
_cell.angle_beta   90.00
_cell.angle_gamma   90.00
#
_symmetry.space_group_name_H-M   'P 1'
#
loop_
_entity.id
_entity.type
_entity.pdbx_description
1 polymer ?
#
loop_
_entity_poly.entity_id
_entity_poly.type
_entity_poly.pdbx_seq_one_letter_code
_entity_poly.pdbx_strand_id
1 'polypeptide(L)'
;MDMKAIVISLGGSLLFKEGKFDREHAAGLAKVFMEIAAKGQKLAIITGGGMRAREYANAARKKYGSEFFADREAIKATRENAMEMIKLIGKASYGKAMMAFDDIDAAFKTHNIALGGGMLEGLTTDAVSVLFAEKLGARCVVNLGDTDGIYTADPKKDRNAKRLEIMTHGELVDLAVKNDSRRAGTHFVFDLVAAKLAARSNIELRFVNGKDLISLKGAISGNHFDGTRVRD
;
A
#
# COMPACT_ATOMS: atom_id res chain seq x y z
N MET A 1 5.63 25.32 8.83
CA MET A 1 4.43 24.48 8.56
C MET A 1 4.87 23.03 8.73
N ASP A 2 4.36 22.34 9.74
CA ASP A 2 4.60 20.90 9.85
C ASP A 2 4.00 20.23 8.61
N MET A 3 4.87 19.63 7.78
CA MET A 3 4.40 18.89 6.63
C MET A 3 3.64 17.65 7.13
N LYS A 4 2.35 17.56 6.79
CA LYS A 4 1.56 16.38 7.13
C LYS A 4 2.20 15.14 6.51
N ALA A 5 2.18 14.03 7.25
CA ALA A 5 2.70 12.76 6.76
C ALA A 5 1.97 12.31 5.48
N ILE A 6 2.65 11.56 4.65
CA ILE A 6 2.07 10.81 3.52
C ILE A 6 2.12 9.34 3.88
N VAL A 7 1.02 8.65 3.63
CA VAL A 7 0.97 7.19 3.78
C VAL A 7 1.08 6.54 2.41
N ILE A 8 1.88 5.48 2.32
CA ILE A 8 2.09 4.71 1.10
C ILE A 8 1.65 3.27 1.36
N SER A 9 0.64 2.79 0.62
CA SER A 9 0.35 1.37 0.51
C SER A 9 1.21 0.80 -0.61
N LEU A 10 2.27 0.06 -0.25
CA LEU A 10 3.20 -0.53 -1.20
C LEU A 10 2.78 -1.95 -1.53
N GLY A 11 2.20 -2.15 -2.70
CA GLY A 11 1.76 -3.46 -3.18
C GLY A 11 2.88 -4.50 -3.15
N GLY A 12 2.61 -5.63 -2.47
CA GLY A 12 3.61 -6.68 -2.33
C GLY A 12 4.04 -7.32 -3.65
N SER A 13 3.20 -7.26 -4.70
CA SER A 13 3.54 -7.73 -6.05
C SER A 13 4.74 -6.98 -6.65
N LEU A 14 4.92 -5.72 -6.30
CA LEU A 14 6.02 -4.88 -6.77
C LEU A 14 7.40 -5.29 -6.20
N LEU A 15 7.38 -6.04 -5.11
CA LEU A 15 8.62 -6.46 -4.42
C LEU A 15 9.14 -7.82 -4.91
N PHE A 16 8.44 -8.47 -5.85
CA PHE A 16 8.82 -9.79 -6.35
C PHE A 16 8.81 -9.86 -7.86
N LYS A 17 9.84 -10.51 -8.41
CA LYS A 17 9.95 -10.86 -9.82
C LYS A 17 10.34 -12.33 -9.91
N GLU A 18 9.58 -13.12 -10.70
CA GLU A 18 9.85 -14.56 -10.91
C GLU A 18 10.04 -15.36 -9.60
N GLY A 19 9.22 -15.05 -8.59
CA GLY A 19 9.28 -15.76 -7.33
C GLY A 19 10.32 -15.28 -6.32
N LYS A 20 11.17 -14.33 -6.69
CA LYS A 20 12.25 -13.81 -5.84
C LYS A 20 12.04 -12.35 -5.51
N PHE A 21 12.59 -11.92 -4.38
CA PHE A 21 12.58 -10.50 -4.01
C PHE A 21 13.38 -9.69 -5.05
N ASP A 22 12.71 -8.74 -5.70
CA ASP A 22 13.28 -7.86 -6.72
C ASP A 22 14.07 -6.71 -6.06
N ARG A 23 15.35 -6.97 -5.77
CA ARG A 23 16.21 -6.00 -5.10
C ARG A 23 16.44 -4.74 -5.94
N GLU A 24 16.51 -4.86 -7.25
CA GLU A 24 16.77 -3.73 -8.13
C GLU A 24 15.60 -2.76 -8.11
N HIS A 25 14.38 -3.27 -8.32
CA HIS A 25 13.18 -2.44 -8.26
C HIS A 25 12.96 -1.86 -6.86
N ALA A 26 13.11 -2.68 -5.82
CA ALA A 26 12.97 -2.25 -4.42
C ALA A 26 14.00 -1.15 -4.06
N ALA A 27 15.24 -1.22 -4.56
CA ALA A 27 16.24 -0.18 -4.36
C ALA A 27 15.87 1.12 -5.10
N GLY A 28 15.26 1.04 -6.28
CA GLY A 28 14.70 2.19 -6.98
C GLY A 28 13.62 2.91 -6.16
N LEU A 29 12.67 2.16 -5.59
CA LEU A 29 11.65 2.69 -4.68
C LEU A 29 12.28 3.32 -3.42
N ALA A 30 13.23 2.62 -2.78
CA ALA A 30 13.93 3.10 -1.60
C ALA A 30 14.62 4.44 -1.87
N LYS A 31 15.27 4.60 -3.03
CA LYS A 31 15.90 5.86 -3.43
C LYS A 31 14.89 7.00 -3.52
N VAL A 32 13.72 6.77 -4.14
CA VAL A 32 12.65 7.77 -4.22
C VAL A 32 12.17 8.17 -2.82
N PHE A 33 11.94 7.21 -1.94
CA PHE A 33 11.50 7.50 -0.57
C PHE A 33 12.54 8.30 0.21
N MET A 34 13.82 7.96 0.10
CA MET A 34 14.91 8.71 0.73
C MET A 34 15.03 10.14 0.18
N GLU A 35 14.94 10.34 -1.13
CA GLU A 35 14.97 11.67 -1.76
C GLU A 35 13.82 12.58 -1.25
N ILE A 36 12.64 12.03 -1.06
CA ILE A 36 11.47 12.76 -0.57
C ILE A 36 11.60 13.05 0.92
N ALA A 37 12.02 12.07 1.71
CA ALA A 37 12.22 12.21 3.15
C ALA A 37 13.34 13.19 3.51
N ALA A 38 14.38 13.28 2.68
CA ALA A 38 15.47 14.25 2.84
C ALA A 38 15.00 15.71 2.73
N LYS A 39 13.85 15.95 2.09
CA LYS A 39 13.18 17.27 2.03
C LYS A 39 12.28 17.53 3.24
N GLY A 40 12.31 16.68 4.26
CA GLY A 40 11.53 16.80 5.49
C GLY A 40 10.15 16.14 5.45
N GLN A 41 9.74 15.51 4.33
CA GLN A 41 8.45 14.82 4.22
C GLN A 41 8.47 13.52 5.04
N LYS A 42 7.51 13.36 5.97
CA LYS A 42 7.33 12.10 6.70
C LYS A 42 6.56 11.09 5.85
N LEU A 43 7.08 9.87 5.77
CA LEU A 43 6.54 8.76 5.00
C LEU A 43 6.25 7.56 5.91
N ALA A 44 4.97 7.17 6.02
CA ALA A 44 4.55 5.91 6.61
C ALA A 44 4.27 4.91 5.47
N ILE A 45 5.06 3.84 5.38
CA ILE A 45 4.99 2.90 4.26
C ILE A 45 4.50 1.55 4.78
N ILE A 46 3.36 1.09 4.27
CA ILE A 46 2.76 -0.18 4.63
C ILE A 46 2.95 -1.14 3.46
N THR A 47 3.75 -2.17 3.68
CA THR A 47 4.06 -3.15 2.63
C THR A 47 3.02 -4.26 2.57
N GLY A 48 2.56 -4.57 1.37
CA GLY A 48 1.74 -5.74 1.10
C GLY A 48 2.55 -7.03 1.10
N GLY A 49 1.84 -8.16 1.11
CA GLY A 49 2.47 -9.47 1.22
C GLY A 49 2.92 -10.08 -0.12
N GLY A 50 2.24 -9.77 -1.22
CA GLY A 50 2.54 -10.30 -2.54
C GLY A 50 2.45 -11.83 -2.61
N MET A 51 3.39 -12.45 -3.32
CA MET A 51 3.46 -13.89 -3.47
C MET A 51 3.81 -14.59 -2.15
N ARG A 52 4.75 -14.03 -1.37
CA ARG A 52 5.16 -14.58 -0.06
C ARG A 52 3.96 -14.77 0.88
N ALA A 53 3.08 -13.76 0.99
CA ALA A 53 1.90 -13.87 1.84
C ALA A 53 0.91 -14.92 1.35
N ARG A 54 0.75 -15.08 0.03
CA ARG A 54 -0.09 -16.15 -0.54
C ARG A 54 0.44 -17.53 -0.21
N GLU A 55 1.74 -17.74 -0.29
CA GLU A 55 2.39 -19.01 0.08
C GLU A 55 2.19 -19.32 1.56
N TYR A 56 2.45 -18.34 2.45
CA TYR A 56 2.28 -18.48 3.89
C TYR A 56 0.81 -18.77 4.27
N ALA A 57 -0.13 -18.01 3.70
CA ALA A 57 -1.56 -18.22 3.92
C ALA A 57 -2.01 -19.59 3.45
N ASN A 58 -1.58 -20.04 2.26
CA ASN A 58 -1.95 -21.35 1.74
C ASN A 58 -1.38 -22.51 2.60
N ALA A 59 -0.16 -22.37 3.09
CA ALA A 59 0.43 -23.35 4.01
C ALA A 59 -0.36 -23.41 5.33
N ALA A 60 -0.76 -22.25 5.87
CA ALA A 60 -1.55 -22.15 7.09
C ALA A 60 -2.97 -22.75 6.90
N ARG A 61 -3.64 -22.47 5.77
CA ARG A 61 -4.93 -23.08 5.44
C ARG A 61 -4.86 -24.61 5.42
N LYS A 62 -3.82 -25.14 4.77
CA LYS A 62 -3.61 -26.60 4.71
C LYS A 62 -3.37 -27.19 6.10
N LYS A 63 -2.66 -26.47 6.98
CA LYS A 63 -2.29 -26.95 8.32
C LYS A 63 -3.43 -26.81 9.33
N TYR A 64 -4.15 -25.70 9.32
CA TYR A 64 -5.08 -25.32 10.38
C TYR A 64 -6.54 -25.29 9.94
N GLY A 65 -6.85 -25.29 8.64
CA GLY A 65 -8.22 -25.19 8.12
C GLY A 65 -8.91 -23.88 8.48
N SER A 66 -8.16 -22.77 8.67
CA SER A 66 -8.69 -21.52 9.24
C SER A 66 -8.12 -20.30 8.53
N GLU A 67 -9.01 -19.37 8.13
CA GLU A 67 -8.63 -18.10 7.54
C GLU A 67 -7.93 -17.19 8.57
N PHE A 68 -8.30 -17.25 9.85
CA PHE A 68 -7.62 -16.50 10.90
C PHE A 68 -6.10 -16.80 10.95
N PHE A 69 -5.72 -18.09 10.88
CA PHE A 69 -4.32 -18.47 10.84
C PHE A 69 -3.66 -18.14 9.50
N ALA A 70 -4.43 -18.19 8.41
CA ALA A 70 -3.94 -17.77 7.10
C ALA A 70 -3.57 -16.27 7.10
N ASP A 71 -4.43 -15.44 7.64
CA ASP A 71 -4.18 -13.99 7.78
C ASP A 71 -2.99 -13.71 8.69
N ARG A 72 -2.88 -14.42 9.83
CA ARG A 72 -1.74 -14.29 10.73
C ARG A 72 -0.41 -14.56 10.03
N GLU A 73 -0.34 -15.62 9.25
CA GLU A 73 0.88 -15.94 8.51
C GLU A 73 1.12 -14.96 7.34
N ALA A 74 0.06 -14.49 6.67
CA ALA A 74 0.16 -13.44 5.67
C ALA A 74 0.69 -12.12 6.26
N ILE A 75 0.25 -11.74 7.46
CA ILE A 75 0.75 -10.56 8.18
C ILE A 75 2.27 -10.68 8.43
N LYS A 76 2.78 -11.85 8.85
CA LYS A 76 4.23 -12.07 9.01
C LYS A 76 4.98 -11.78 7.71
N ALA A 77 4.49 -12.32 6.60
CA ALA A 77 5.09 -12.10 5.29
C ALA A 77 5.12 -10.60 4.90
N THR A 78 4.07 -9.84 5.20
CA THR A 78 4.08 -8.38 4.96
C THR A 78 5.16 -7.67 5.78
N ARG A 79 5.33 -8.04 7.04
CA ARG A 79 6.34 -7.47 7.95
C ARG A 79 7.76 -7.86 7.54
N GLU A 80 7.97 -9.05 7.03
CA GLU A 80 9.24 -9.47 6.42
C GLU A 80 9.58 -8.61 5.20
N ASN A 81 8.58 -8.31 4.34
CA ASN A 81 8.77 -7.41 3.21
C ASN A 81 9.15 -5.99 3.67
N ALA A 82 8.51 -5.49 4.75
CA ALA A 82 8.91 -4.23 5.37
C ALA A 82 10.37 -4.25 5.84
N MET A 83 10.81 -5.34 6.46
CA MET A 83 12.19 -5.49 6.91
C MET A 83 13.20 -5.52 5.75
N GLU A 84 12.86 -6.15 4.61
CA GLU A 84 13.72 -6.10 3.43
C GLU A 84 13.86 -4.67 2.88
N MET A 85 12.77 -3.90 2.85
CA MET A 85 12.82 -2.49 2.47
C MET A 85 13.62 -1.64 3.48
N ILE A 86 13.46 -1.87 4.79
CA ILE A 86 14.25 -1.20 5.83
C ILE A 86 15.74 -1.43 5.63
N LYS A 87 16.16 -2.66 5.30
CA LYS A 87 17.57 -2.97 5.02
C LYS A 87 18.11 -2.18 3.82
N LEU A 88 17.29 -1.97 2.78
CA LEU A 88 17.68 -1.19 1.60
C LEU A 88 17.77 0.30 1.88
N ILE A 89 16.85 0.84 2.68
CA ILE A 89 16.82 2.27 3.06
C ILE A 89 17.90 2.57 4.10
N GLY A 90 18.21 1.61 4.96
CA GLY A 90 19.25 1.75 5.97
C GLY A 90 18.91 2.80 7.02
N LYS A 91 19.93 3.59 7.42
CA LYS A 91 19.81 4.59 8.49
C LYS A 91 18.84 5.74 8.24
N ALA A 92 18.31 5.87 7.03
CA ALA A 92 17.30 6.89 6.72
C ALA A 92 15.89 6.50 7.18
N SER A 93 15.65 5.21 7.52
CA SER A 93 14.40 4.72 8.06
C SER A 93 14.50 4.32 9.53
N TYR A 94 13.37 4.34 10.23
CA TYR A 94 13.25 3.70 11.53
C TYR A 94 13.59 2.21 11.41
N GLY A 95 14.61 1.75 12.12
CA GLY A 95 15.28 0.46 11.89
C GLY A 95 14.45 -0.79 12.25
N LYS A 96 13.17 -0.63 12.61
CA LYS A 96 12.26 -1.71 12.98
C LYS A 96 10.97 -1.59 12.18
N ALA A 97 10.37 -2.70 11.78
CA ALA A 97 9.02 -2.71 11.25
C ALA A 97 8.01 -2.38 12.35
N MET A 98 7.06 -1.49 12.05
CA MET A 98 5.94 -1.20 12.94
C MET A 98 5.08 -2.45 13.12
N MET A 99 4.75 -2.76 14.36
CA MET A 99 3.94 -3.91 14.77
C MET A 99 2.57 -3.50 15.28
N ALA A 100 2.42 -2.23 15.66
CA ALA A 100 1.20 -1.60 16.13
C ALA A 100 1.08 -0.18 15.57
N PHE A 101 -0.13 0.38 15.58
CA PHE A 101 -0.39 1.74 15.08
C PHE A 101 0.39 2.81 15.85
N ASP A 102 0.66 2.61 17.13
CA ASP A 102 1.35 3.58 17.99
C ASP A 102 2.87 3.61 17.79
N ASP A 103 3.44 2.60 17.13
CA ASP A 103 4.88 2.57 16.81
C ASP A 103 5.30 3.76 15.92
N ILE A 104 4.35 4.31 15.13
CA ILE A 104 4.61 5.46 14.26
C ILE A 104 5.02 6.71 15.05
N ASP A 105 4.47 6.88 16.25
CA ASP A 105 4.75 8.05 17.08
C ASP A 105 6.21 8.04 17.57
N ALA A 106 6.74 6.87 17.93
CA ALA A 106 8.15 6.69 18.27
C ALA A 106 9.06 6.84 17.05
N ALA A 107 8.65 6.25 15.90
CA ALA A 107 9.42 6.31 14.67
C ALA A 107 9.60 7.75 14.17
N PHE A 108 8.51 8.53 14.14
CA PHE A 108 8.52 9.91 13.63
C PHE A 108 9.15 10.95 14.56
N LYS A 109 9.55 10.58 15.77
CA LYS A 109 10.40 11.41 16.64
C LYS A 109 11.85 11.49 16.15
N THR A 110 12.31 10.45 15.44
CA THR A 110 13.73 10.30 15.09
C THR A 110 13.97 10.16 13.59
N HIS A 111 12.98 9.71 12.82
CA HIS A 111 13.13 9.43 11.39
C HIS A 111 11.94 9.96 10.59
N ASN A 112 12.17 10.27 9.32
CA ASN A 112 11.11 10.68 8.39
C ASN A 112 10.54 9.49 7.59
N ILE A 113 11.11 8.28 7.71
CA ILE A 113 10.62 7.07 7.06
C ILE A 113 10.37 6.01 8.10
N ALA A 114 9.14 5.51 8.16
CA ALA A 114 8.76 4.36 8.97
C ALA A 114 8.03 3.33 8.11
N LEU A 115 8.34 2.05 8.28
CA LEU A 115 7.73 0.96 7.52
C LEU A 115 7.04 -0.04 8.43
N GLY A 116 5.97 -0.63 7.93
CA GLY A 116 5.25 -1.72 8.57
C GLY A 116 4.54 -2.60 7.55
N GLY A 117 3.79 -3.57 8.04
CA GLY A 117 2.95 -4.46 7.25
C GLY A 117 1.53 -4.52 7.80
N GLY A 118 0.87 -5.67 7.66
CA GLY A 118 -0.44 -5.93 8.27
C GLY A 118 -0.39 -5.82 9.79
N MET A 119 -1.50 -5.40 10.38
CA MET A 119 -1.59 -5.16 11.82
C MET A 119 -2.53 -6.13 12.53
N LEU A 120 -3.65 -6.46 11.92
CA LEU A 120 -4.72 -7.27 12.49
C LEU A 120 -5.25 -8.25 11.45
N GLU A 121 -5.57 -9.45 11.90
CA GLU A 121 -6.24 -10.46 11.09
C GLU A 121 -7.60 -9.95 10.60
N GLY A 122 -7.98 -10.27 9.37
CA GLY A 122 -9.19 -9.78 8.72
C GLY A 122 -9.06 -8.39 8.07
N LEU A 123 -7.95 -7.68 8.28
CA LEU A 123 -7.67 -6.40 7.61
C LEU A 123 -6.59 -6.54 6.54
N THR A 124 -6.83 -5.90 5.40
CA THR A 124 -5.82 -5.79 4.35
C THR A 124 -4.78 -4.70 4.68
N THR A 125 -3.65 -4.72 4.01
CA THR A 125 -2.65 -3.65 4.12
C THR A 125 -3.14 -2.32 3.55
N ASP A 126 -4.12 -2.32 2.65
CA ASP A 126 -4.80 -1.11 2.18
C ASP A 126 -5.64 -0.48 3.30
N ALA A 127 -6.45 -1.27 4.01
CA ALA A 127 -7.21 -0.80 5.17
C ALA A 127 -6.28 -0.29 6.28
N VAL A 128 -5.18 -0.99 6.57
CA VAL A 128 -4.16 -0.55 7.51
C VAL A 128 -3.54 0.79 7.09
N SER A 129 -3.27 0.99 5.79
CA SER A 129 -2.72 2.25 5.27
C SER A 129 -3.70 3.42 5.48
N VAL A 130 -4.99 3.21 5.23
CA VAL A 130 -6.02 4.24 5.47
C VAL A 130 -6.13 4.56 6.97
N LEU A 131 -6.08 3.58 7.86
CA LEU A 131 -6.10 3.81 9.30
C LEU A 131 -4.85 4.57 9.78
N PHE A 132 -3.66 4.30 9.23
CA PHE A 132 -2.49 5.13 9.50
C PHE A 132 -2.67 6.55 9.01
N ALA A 133 -3.28 6.76 7.83
CA ALA A 133 -3.55 8.09 7.31
C ALA A 133 -4.51 8.86 8.24
N GLU A 134 -5.55 8.21 8.73
CA GLU A 134 -6.49 8.79 9.69
C GLU A 134 -5.77 9.18 11.00
N LYS A 135 -5.01 8.25 11.59
CA LYS A 135 -4.22 8.49 12.83
C LYS A 135 -3.24 9.65 12.68
N LEU A 136 -2.59 9.78 11.54
CA LEU A 136 -1.58 10.81 11.29
C LEU A 136 -2.18 12.15 10.80
N GLY A 137 -3.48 12.22 10.56
CA GLY A 137 -4.11 13.34 9.88
C GLY A 137 -3.49 13.60 8.49
N ALA A 138 -3.06 12.52 7.83
CA ALA A 138 -2.45 12.60 6.50
C ALA A 138 -3.49 13.07 5.47
N ARG A 139 -3.01 13.79 4.44
CA ARG A 139 -3.90 14.30 3.37
C ARG A 139 -4.31 13.20 2.40
N CYS A 140 -3.43 12.25 2.16
CA CYS A 140 -3.68 11.19 1.19
C CYS A 140 -2.96 9.89 1.53
N VAL A 141 -3.45 8.82 0.91
CA VAL A 141 -2.75 7.54 0.77
C VAL A 141 -2.35 7.37 -0.69
N VAL A 142 -1.07 7.09 -0.95
CA VAL A 142 -0.56 6.71 -2.27
C VAL A 142 -0.53 5.20 -2.34
N ASN A 143 -1.40 4.61 -3.17
CA ASN A 143 -1.45 3.17 -3.41
C ASN A 143 -0.57 2.82 -4.61
N LEU A 144 0.47 2.04 -4.37
CA LEU A 144 1.40 1.57 -5.39
C LEU A 144 1.06 0.14 -5.77
N GLY A 145 0.54 -0.03 -6.98
CA GLY A 145 0.20 -1.32 -7.57
C GLY A 145 1.01 -1.62 -8.83
N ASP A 146 0.68 -2.73 -9.46
CA ASP A 146 1.20 -3.15 -10.77
C ASP A 146 0.39 -2.61 -11.96
N THR A 147 -0.63 -1.79 -11.68
CA THR A 147 -1.45 -1.06 -12.66
C THR A 147 -1.26 0.44 -12.49
N ASP A 148 -1.46 1.17 -13.56
CA ASP A 148 -1.33 2.63 -13.62
C ASP A 148 -2.63 3.36 -13.22
N GLY A 149 -3.47 2.76 -12.42
CA GLY A 149 -4.70 3.34 -11.91
C GLY A 149 -5.89 2.38 -11.90
N ILE A 150 -7.07 2.95 -11.74
CA ILE A 150 -8.35 2.25 -11.75
C ILE A 150 -8.96 2.34 -13.15
N TYR A 151 -9.52 1.24 -13.61
CA TYR A 151 -10.12 1.12 -14.95
C TYR A 151 -11.61 0.79 -14.86
N THR A 152 -12.35 1.12 -15.92
CA THR A 152 -13.77 0.78 -16.06
C THR A 152 -14.04 -0.73 -16.12
N ALA A 153 -13.03 -1.52 -16.51
CA ALA A 153 -13.00 -2.98 -16.52
C ALA A 153 -11.55 -3.45 -16.42
N ASP A 154 -11.30 -4.76 -16.28
CA ASP A 154 -9.94 -5.32 -16.29
C ASP A 154 -9.25 -5.09 -17.65
N PRO A 155 -8.22 -4.24 -17.75
CA PRO A 155 -7.58 -3.91 -19.03
C PRO A 155 -6.84 -5.10 -19.66
N LYS A 156 -6.57 -6.16 -18.89
CA LYS A 156 -5.99 -7.41 -19.41
C LYS A 156 -7.03 -8.28 -20.13
N LYS A 157 -8.32 -8.08 -19.84
CA LYS A 157 -9.44 -8.88 -20.39
C LYS A 157 -10.29 -8.08 -21.36
N ASP A 158 -10.44 -6.78 -21.15
CA ASP A 158 -11.24 -5.90 -21.99
C ASP A 158 -10.36 -4.79 -22.58
N ARG A 159 -10.18 -4.83 -23.91
CA ARG A 159 -9.40 -3.83 -24.66
C ARG A 159 -10.05 -2.44 -24.68
N ASN A 160 -11.36 -2.35 -24.37
CA ASN A 160 -12.08 -1.08 -24.27
C ASN A 160 -12.05 -0.49 -22.86
N ALA A 161 -11.39 -1.14 -21.89
CA ALA A 161 -11.23 -0.62 -20.55
C ALA A 161 -10.50 0.72 -20.59
N LYS A 162 -11.11 1.75 -19.98
CA LYS A 162 -10.56 3.09 -19.90
C LYS A 162 -10.11 3.37 -18.49
N ARG A 163 -8.91 3.96 -18.33
CA ARG A 163 -8.45 4.45 -17.03
C ARG A 163 -9.33 5.63 -16.59
N LEU A 164 -9.71 5.61 -15.33
CA LEU A 164 -10.43 6.68 -14.67
C LEU A 164 -9.40 7.61 -14.00
N GLU A 165 -9.24 8.83 -14.51
CA GLU A 165 -8.26 9.76 -13.97
C GLU A 165 -8.69 10.31 -12.61
N ILE A 166 -9.99 10.55 -12.44
CA ILE A 166 -10.63 11.06 -11.22
C ILE A 166 -11.86 10.21 -10.92
N MET A 167 -12.05 9.92 -9.64
CA MET A 167 -13.23 9.26 -9.09
C MET A 167 -13.63 9.91 -7.79
N THR A 168 -14.91 9.79 -7.43
CA THR A 168 -15.39 10.06 -6.07
C THR A 168 -15.18 8.84 -5.16
N HIS A 169 -15.22 9.05 -3.84
CA HIS A 169 -15.20 7.94 -2.88
C HIS A 169 -16.41 7.02 -3.06
N GLY A 170 -17.58 7.58 -3.38
CA GLY A 170 -18.78 6.80 -3.64
C GLY A 170 -18.61 5.84 -4.81
N GLU A 171 -18.09 6.32 -5.93
CA GLU A 171 -17.80 5.49 -7.11
C GLU A 171 -16.79 4.38 -6.80
N LEU A 172 -15.75 4.68 -5.99
CA LEU A 172 -14.79 3.65 -5.56
C LEU A 172 -15.45 2.58 -4.69
N VAL A 173 -16.30 2.98 -3.74
CA VAL A 173 -17.06 2.03 -2.90
C VAL A 173 -17.97 1.15 -3.75
N ASP A 174 -18.71 1.73 -4.70
CA ASP A 174 -19.60 0.99 -5.59
C ASP A 174 -18.81 0.00 -6.47
N LEU A 175 -17.65 0.41 -6.95
CA LEU A 175 -16.75 -0.46 -7.71
C LEU A 175 -16.22 -1.61 -6.83
N ALA A 176 -15.83 -1.30 -5.59
CA ALA A 176 -15.34 -2.29 -4.64
C ALA A 176 -16.44 -3.31 -4.28
N VAL A 177 -17.69 -2.87 -4.06
CA VAL A 177 -18.83 -3.75 -3.80
C VAL A 177 -19.09 -4.69 -4.97
N LYS A 178 -19.14 -4.16 -6.21
CA LYS A 178 -19.37 -4.98 -7.42
C LYS A 178 -18.34 -6.07 -7.62
N ASN A 179 -17.12 -5.80 -7.19
CA ASN A 179 -16.00 -6.71 -7.34
C ASN A 179 -15.67 -7.50 -6.06
N ASP A 180 -16.39 -7.33 -4.97
CA ASP A 180 -16.16 -8.03 -3.69
C ASP A 180 -16.53 -9.52 -3.80
N SER A 181 -15.77 -10.25 -4.61
CA SER A 181 -15.72 -11.70 -4.54
C SER A 181 -14.65 -12.07 -3.52
N ARG A 182 -15.03 -12.31 -2.26
CA ARG A 182 -14.14 -12.71 -1.14
C ARG A 182 -13.34 -13.99 -1.37
N ARG A 183 -13.00 -14.31 -2.62
CA ARG A 183 -12.11 -15.42 -2.99
C ARG A 183 -10.70 -14.88 -3.10
N ALA A 184 -9.82 -15.37 -2.24
CA ALA A 184 -8.39 -15.11 -2.32
C ALA A 184 -7.88 -15.35 -3.74
N GLY A 185 -7.27 -14.32 -4.35
CA GLY A 185 -6.71 -14.40 -5.70
C GLY A 185 -7.44 -13.62 -6.79
N THR A 186 -8.58 -12.98 -6.51
CA THR A 186 -9.17 -12.00 -7.42
C THR A 186 -8.41 -10.69 -7.35
N HIS A 187 -8.00 -10.15 -8.49
CA HIS A 187 -7.30 -8.86 -8.57
C HIS A 187 -8.29 -7.73 -8.25
N PHE A 188 -8.25 -7.32 -7.03
CA PHE A 188 -8.97 -6.15 -6.53
C PHE A 188 -8.11 -4.91 -6.74
N VAL A 189 -8.72 -3.86 -7.22
CA VAL A 189 -8.07 -2.56 -7.31
C VAL A 189 -7.85 -1.96 -5.93
N PHE A 190 -8.83 -2.13 -5.02
CA PHE A 190 -8.76 -1.66 -3.63
C PHE A 190 -9.86 -2.35 -2.80
N ASP A 191 -9.58 -2.76 -1.58
CA ASP A 191 -10.56 -3.52 -0.79
C ASP A 191 -11.70 -2.65 -0.27
N LEU A 192 -12.88 -3.25 -0.09
CA LEU A 192 -14.10 -2.57 0.30
C LEU A 192 -13.98 -1.89 1.67
N VAL A 193 -13.29 -2.51 2.63
CA VAL A 193 -13.10 -1.92 3.96
C VAL A 193 -12.24 -0.67 3.86
N ALA A 194 -11.12 -0.75 3.12
CA ALA A 194 -10.26 0.40 2.87
C ALA A 194 -11.01 1.54 2.15
N ALA A 195 -11.83 1.21 1.13
CA ALA A 195 -12.63 2.19 0.40
C ALA A 195 -13.63 2.92 1.32
N LYS A 196 -14.35 2.17 2.17
CA LYS A 196 -15.29 2.75 3.13
C LYS A 196 -14.62 3.59 4.21
N LEU A 197 -13.44 3.17 4.69
CA LEU A 197 -12.66 3.95 5.65
C LEU A 197 -12.17 5.25 5.03
N ALA A 198 -11.67 5.22 3.79
CA ALA A 198 -11.22 6.42 3.08
C ALA A 198 -12.38 7.40 2.84
N ALA A 199 -13.55 6.89 2.41
CA ALA A 199 -14.76 7.69 2.23
C ALA A 199 -15.21 8.35 3.56
N ARG A 200 -15.29 7.58 4.65
CA ARG A 200 -15.67 8.09 5.98
C ARG A 200 -14.82 9.26 6.44
N SER A 201 -13.51 9.18 6.19
CA SER A 201 -12.53 10.13 6.71
C SER A 201 -12.09 11.16 5.65
N ASN A 202 -12.70 11.15 4.46
CA ASN A 202 -12.40 12.01 3.32
C ASN A 202 -10.88 12.04 3.01
N ILE A 203 -10.26 10.85 2.98
CA ILE A 203 -8.83 10.69 2.69
C ILE A 203 -8.64 10.50 1.20
N GLU A 204 -7.96 11.42 0.54
CA GLU A 204 -7.62 11.30 -0.87
C GLU A 204 -6.79 10.03 -1.11
N LEU A 205 -7.17 9.24 -2.14
CA LEU A 205 -6.39 8.10 -2.58
C LEU A 205 -5.77 8.39 -3.96
N ARG A 206 -4.52 8.00 -4.14
CA ARG A 206 -3.78 8.15 -5.40
C ARG A 206 -3.25 6.79 -5.81
N PHE A 207 -3.78 6.25 -6.90
CA PHE A 207 -3.37 4.95 -7.45
C PHE A 207 -2.34 5.17 -8.55
N VAL A 208 -1.17 4.54 -8.40
CA VAL A 208 -0.01 4.75 -9.28
C VAL A 208 0.67 3.43 -9.57
N ASN A 209 1.18 3.28 -10.78
CA ASN A 209 2.06 2.15 -11.09
C ASN A 209 3.40 2.31 -10.35
N GLY A 210 3.72 1.38 -9.46
CA GLY A 210 4.96 1.43 -8.70
C GLY A 210 6.23 1.27 -9.54
N LYS A 211 6.12 0.88 -10.81
CA LYS A 211 7.24 0.84 -11.76
C LYS A 211 7.53 2.20 -12.38
N ASP A 212 6.57 3.13 -12.34
CA ASP A 212 6.75 4.50 -12.79
C ASP A 212 7.20 5.40 -11.62
N LEU A 213 8.52 5.51 -11.45
CA LEU A 213 9.11 6.30 -10.38
C LEU A 213 8.88 7.82 -10.55
N ILE A 214 8.57 8.29 -11.76
CA ILE A 214 8.26 9.71 -12.01
C ILE A 214 6.87 10.01 -11.50
N SER A 215 5.87 9.23 -11.91
CA SER A 215 4.49 9.35 -11.40
C SER A 215 4.41 9.10 -9.89
N LEU A 216 5.23 8.18 -9.33
CA LEU A 216 5.35 8.00 -7.89
C LEU A 216 5.79 9.28 -7.19
N LYS A 217 6.85 9.94 -7.66
CA LYS A 217 7.31 11.22 -7.09
C LYS A 217 6.24 12.30 -7.20
N GLY A 218 5.55 12.39 -8.33
CA GLY A 218 4.44 13.30 -8.55
C GLY A 218 3.30 13.06 -7.56
N ALA A 219 2.88 11.81 -7.43
CA ALA A 219 1.79 11.42 -6.53
C ALA A 219 2.10 11.73 -5.06
N ILE A 220 3.33 11.49 -4.59
CA ILE A 220 3.73 11.82 -3.21
C ILE A 220 3.82 13.34 -3.01
N SER A 221 4.37 14.06 -3.97
CA SER A 221 4.59 15.52 -3.84
C SER A 221 3.34 16.38 -4.13
N GLY A 222 2.23 15.76 -4.56
CA GLY A 222 1.00 16.47 -4.94
C GLY A 222 1.04 17.12 -6.32
N ASN A 223 2.04 16.78 -7.14
CA ASN A 223 2.18 17.23 -8.52
C ASN A 223 1.38 16.33 -9.47
N HIS A 224 1.52 16.58 -10.78
CA HIS A 224 0.96 15.70 -11.81
C HIS A 224 1.58 14.29 -11.71
N PHE A 225 0.74 13.28 -11.93
CA PHE A 225 1.14 11.88 -12.03
C PHE A 225 0.16 11.12 -12.94
N ASP A 226 0.65 10.11 -13.61
CA ASP A 226 -0.18 9.17 -14.33
C ASP A 226 -0.78 8.16 -13.37
N GLY A 227 -2.12 8.17 -13.27
CA GLY A 227 -2.82 7.36 -12.29
C GLY A 227 -4.29 7.71 -12.13
N THR A 228 -4.87 7.24 -11.05
CA THR A 228 -6.24 7.60 -10.63
C THR A 228 -6.20 8.35 -9.31
N ARG A 229 -6.96 9.44 -9.24
CA ARG A 229 -7.18 10.21 -8.01
C ARG A 229 -8.60 10.03 -7.52
N VAL A 230 -8.77 9.59 -6.28
CA VAL A 230 -10.08 9.46 -5.63
C VAL A 230 -10.22 10.55 -4.57
N ARG A 231 -11.23 11.38 -4.73
CA ARG A 231 -11.59 12.48 -3.81
C ARG A 231 -12.99 13.00 -4.11
N ASP A 232 -13.65 13.60 -3.14
CA ASP A 232 -14.88 14.36 -3.30
C ASP A 232 -14.59 15.85 -3.41
#